data_150186cc45cd06e05c72c1bbe33900c2
#
_entry.id   150186cc45cd06e05c72c1bbe33900c2
#
_cell.length_a   1.000
_cell.length_b   1.000
_cell.length_c   1.000
_cell.angle_alpha   90.00
_cell.angle_beta   90.00
_cell.angle_gamma   90.00
#
_symmetry.space_group_name_H-M   'P 1'
#
loop_
_entity.id
_entity.type
_entity.pdbx_description
1 polymer ?
#
loop_
_entity_poly.entity_id
_entity_poly.type
_entity_poly.pdbx_seq_one_letter_code
_entity_poly.pdbx_strand_id
1 'polypeptide(L)'
;TNLNTGETKAFSKGDISKILIASMAIPTIFEPVEIDENIYVDGLVSRNLPVEEAYDMGADLVIASDVGTPVVKKDNYNILSVLNQMIAIQSSYITKASKEKATILISPDIKNISATDTTKRKDLIELGEVATQSQIAKLREFPKNSSNNKRTKVQKEKEDYFVINKIEYDPK
;
A
#
# COMPACT_ATOMS: atom_id res chain seq x y z
N THR A 1 8.03 6.71 -2.69
CA THR A 1 9.19 6.76 -3.61
C THR A 1 9.91 8.09 -3.49
N ASN A 2 11.22 8.05 -3.27
CA ASN A 2 12.09 9.24 -3.32
C ASN A 2 12.35 9.62 -4.78
N LEU A 3 11.93 10.81 -5.21
CA LEU A 3 12.12 11.26 -6.59
C LEU A 3 13.58 11.65 -6.92
N ASN A 4 14.41 11.93 -5.91
CA ASN A 4 15.81 12.29 -6.13
C ASN A 4 16.66 11.04 -6.46
N THR A 5 16.30 9.86 -5.92
CA THR A 5 17.07 8.62 -6.06
C THR A 5 16.32 7.51 -6.83
N GLY A 6 15.01 7.58 -6.94
CA GLY A 6 14.14 6.52 -7.47
C GLY A 6 13.87 5.38 -6.49
N GLU A 7 14.44 5.43 -5.29
CA GLU A 7 14.36 4.36 -4.31
C GLU A 7 13.08 4.39 -3.48
N THR A 8 12.66 3.22 -3.03
CA THR A 8 11.61 3.07 -2.03
C THR A 8 12.16 3.46 -0.66
N LYS A 9 11.41 4.30 0.07
CA LYS A 9 11.71 4.64 1.45
C LYS A 9 10.64 4.08 2.37
N ALA A 10 11.01 3.15 3.23
CA ALA A 10 10.20 2.71 4.35
C ALA A 10 10.46 3.61 5.56
N PHE A 11 9.43 4.32 6.01
CA PHE A 11 9.53 5.20 7.17
C PHE A 11 9.11 4.44 8.43
N SER A 12 9.99 4.40 9.43
CA SER A 12 9.70 3.84 10.76
C SER A 12 9.49 4.94 11.82
N LYS A 13 9.79 6.20 11.47
CA LYS A 13 9.66 7.38 12.33
C LYS A 13 9.49 8.64 11.49
N GLY A 14 9.05 9.73 12.13
CA GLY A 14 8.88 11.04 11.51
C GLY A 14 7.45 11.59 11.67
N ASP A 15 7.15 12.69 10.99
CA ASP A 15 5.81 13.28 10.97
C ASP A 15 4.87 12.35 10.16
N ILE A 16 4.00 11.63 10.87
CA ILE A 16 3.08 10.67 10.28
C ILE A 16 2.14 11.31 9.26
N SER A 17 1.73 12.56 9.46
CA SER A 17 0.84 13.27 8.55
C SER A 17 1.52 13.52 7.22
N LYS A 18 2.77 14.01 7.24
CA LYS A 18 3.57 14.22 6.04
C LYS A 18 3.86 12.91 5.32
N ILE A 19 4.21 11.86 6.08
CA ILE A 19 4.51 10.53 5.52
C ILE A 19 3.27 9.93 4.84
N LEU A 20 2.09 10.04 5.44
CA LEU A 20 0.85 9.55 4.85
C LEU A 20 0.49 10.34 3.58
N ILE A 21 0.62 11.68 3.59
CA ILE A 21 0.37 12.50 2.40
C ILE A 21 1.36 12.11 1.29
N ALA A 22 2.64 11.92 1.59
CA ALA A 22 3.65 11.48 0.63
C ALA A 22 3.31 10.09 0.06
N SER A 23 2.86 9.16 0.90
CA SER A 23 2.45 7.82 0.48
C SER A 23 1.20 7.80 -0.41
N MET A 24 0.39 8.86 -0.36
CA MET A 24 -0.82 9.05 -1.19
C MET A 24 -0.60 10.01 -2.35
N ALA A 25 0.59 10.57 -2.51
CA ALA A 25 0.91 11.56 -3.55
C ALA A 25 1.08 10.90 -4.91
N ILE A 26 -0.03 10.42 -5.50
CA ILE A 26 -0.06 9.81 -6.83
C ILE A 26 0.40 10.85 -7.86
N PRO A 27 1.47 10.56 -8.61
CA PRO A 27 1.93 11.47 -9.67
C PRO A 27 0.79 11.80 -10.65
N THR A 28 0.76 13.02 -11.12
CA THR A 28 -0.26 13.59 -12.01
C THR A 28 -1.60 13.94 -11.35
N ILE A 29 -1.82 13.55 -10.09
CA ILE A 29 -3.03 13.86 -9.32
C ILE A 29 -2.70 14.77 -8.13
N PHE A 30 -1.63 14.48 -7.42
CA PHE A 30 -1.20 15.23 -6.24
C PHE A 30 0.22 15.76 -6.41
N GLU A 31 0.51 16.85 -5.69
CA GLU A 31 1.86 17.39 -5.61
C GLU A 31 2.78 16.48 -4.81
N PRO A 32 4.06 16.38 -5.18
CA PRO A 32 5.07 15.71 -4.38
C PRO A 32 5.24 16.36 -3.00
N VAL A 33 5.67 15.58 -2.02
CA VAL A 33 5.84 16.03 -0.63
C VAL A 33 7.31 16.09 -0.27
N GLU A 34 7.75 17.21 0.29
CA GLU A 34 9.11 17.36 0.82
C GLU A 34 9.19 16.87 2.27
N ILE A 35 10.13 15.94 2.53
CA ILE A 35 10.48 15.44 3.86
C ILE A 35 12.01 15.40 3.94
N ASP A 36 12.60 16.10 4.89
CA ASP A 36 14.05 16.14 5.14
C ASP A 36 14.86 16.38 3.85
N GLU A 37 14.56 17.50 3.15
CA GLU A 37 15.24 17.93 1.90
C GLU A 37 15.10 16.95 0.73
N ASN A 38 14.28 15.91 0.85
CA ASN A 38 13.98 14.96 -0.21
C ASN A 38 12.53 15.09 -0.67
N ILE A 39 12.31 14.81 -1.95
CA ILE A 39 10.99 14.88 -2.58
C ILE A 39 10.43 13.46 -2.70
N TYR A 40 9.22 13.26 -2.20
CA TYR A 40 8.54 11.97 -2.19
C TYR A 40 7.21 11.99 -2.92
N VAL A 41 6.91 10.87 -3.57
CA VAL A 41 5.61 10.55 -4.15
C VAL A 41 5.15 9.18 -3.68
N ASP A 42 3.94 8.80 -4.08
CA ASP A 42 3.34 7.50 -3.81
C ASP A 42 4.30 6.32 -4.11
N GLY A 43 4.22 5.30 -3.29
CA GLY A 43 5.00 4.07 -3.45
C GLY A 43 4.72 3.32 -4.75
N LEU A 44 3.60 3.61 -5.41
CA LEU A 44 3.22 2.94 -6.67
C LEU A 44 4.30 3.02 -7.75
N VAL A 45 5.20 4.02 -7.69
CA VAL A 45 6.26 4.23 -8.69
C VAL A 45 7.39 3.22 -8.53
N SER A 46 7.78 2.87 -7.29
CA SER A 46 8.90 1.97 -7.02
C SER A 46 8.52 0.71 -6.24
N ARG A 47 7.46 0.74 -5.41
CA ARG A 47 7.02 -0.38 -4.59
C ARG A 47 5.55 -0.23 -4.18
N ASN A 48 4.64 -0.62 -5.07
CA ASN A 48 3.20 -0.51 -4.83
C ASN A 48 2.67 -1.51 -3.80
N LEU A 49 3.31 -2.66 -3.65
CA LEU A 49 2.94 -3.71 -2.71
C LEU A 49 4.18 -4.08 -1.86
N PRO A 50 4.41 -3.42 -0.70
CA PRO A 50 5.65 -3.50 0.06
C PRO A 50 5.71 -4.75 0.96
N VAL A 51 5.62 -5.95 0.38
CA VAL A 51 5.66 -7.23 1.08
C VAL A 51 7.04 -7.51 1.67
N GLU A 52 8.09 -7.24 0.89
CA GLU A 52 9.47 -7.43 1.31
C GLU A 52 9.82 -6.53 2.49
N GLU A 53 9.40 -5.27 2.43
CA GLU A 53 9.63 -4.30 3.49
C GLU A 53 8.94 -4.73 4.81
N ALA A 54 7.77 -5.36 4.72
CA ALA A 54 7.10 -5.91 5.89
C ALA A 54 7.88 -7.07 6.54
N TYR A 55 8.45 -7.97 5.73
CA TYR A 55 9.34 -9.02 6.22
C TYR A 55 10.63 -8.45 6.81
N ASP A 56 11.24 -7.46 6.17
CA ASP A 56 12.45 -6.78 6.66
C ASP A 56 12.22 -6.06 8.00
N MET A 57 10.98 -5.63 8.25
CA MET A 57 10.54 -5.09 9.55
C MET A 57 10.27 -6.18 10.60
N GLY A 58 10.46 -7.45 10.28
CA GLY A 58 10.33 -8.59 11.21
C GLY A 58 8.94 -9.21 11.24
N ALA A 59 8.13 -9.06 10.21
CA ALA A 59 6.88 -9.80 10.10
C ALA A 59 7.13 -11.27 9.79
N ASP A 60 6.52 -12.18 10.55
CA ASP A 60 6.53 -13.62 10.27
C ASP A 60 5.53 -14.00 9.16
N LEU A 61 4.51 -13.18 8.98
CA LEU A 61 3.41 -13.36 8.06
C LEU A 61 3.05 -12.02 7.42
N VAL A 62 2.79 -12.02 6.12
CA VAL A 62 2.30 -10.83 5.41
C VAL A 62 0.99 -11.13 4.70
N ILE A 63 -0.06 -10.43 5.11
CA ILE A 63 -1.34 -10.39 4.39
C ILE A 63 -1.30 -9.15 3.51
N ALA A 64 -1.23 -9.34 2.21
CA ALA A 64 -1.16 -8.26 1.24
C ALA A 64 -2.52 -8.02 0.57
N SER A 65 -2.93 -6.76 0.50
CA SER A 65 -4.11 -6.33 -0.26
C SER A 65 -3.66 -5.63 -1.53
N ASP A 66 -3.89 -6.27 -2.68
CA ASP A 66 -3.51 -5.73 -3.98
C ASP A 66 -4.69 -5.01 -4.62
N VAL A 67 -4.66 -3.71 -4.55
CA VAL A 67 -5.62 -2.79 -5.19
C VAL A 67 -4.98 -1.99 -6.34
N GLY A 68 -3.89 -2.50 -6.90
CA GLY A 68 -3.18 -1.86 -8.01
C GLY A 68 -4.04 -1.76 -9.26
N THR A 69 -3.87 -0.64 -9.98
CA THR A 69 -4.56 -0.41 -11.24
C THR A 69 -4.03 -1.36 -12.30
N PRO A 70 -4.87 -2.18 -12.94
CA PRO A 70 -4.44 -3.05 -14.01
C PRO A 70 -4.02 -2.26 -15.25
N VAL A 71 -3.08 -2.81 -16.01
CA VAL A 71 -2.71 -2.29 -17.32
C VAL A 71 -3.86 -2.60 -18.29
N VAL A 72 -4.53 -1.54 -18.76
CA VAL A 72 -5.67 -1.70 -19.68
C VAL A 72 -5.40 -0.99 -21.01
N LYS A 73 -5.91 -1.55 -22.08
CA LYS A 73 -5.88 -0.89 -23.40
C LYS A 73 -6.79 0.34 -23.35
N LYS A 74 -6.30 1.46 -23.89
CA LYS A 74 -7.07 2.69 -24.05
C LYS A 74 -7.29 2.97 -25.53
N ASP A 75 -8.42 3.56 -25.88
CA ASP A 75 -8.73 3.93 -27.26
C ASP A 75 -7.94 5.15 -27.72
N ASN A 76 -7.64 6.06 -26.79
CA ASN A 76 -6.91 7.29 -27.06
C ASN A 76 -5.83 7.53 -26.00
N TYR A 77 -4.70 8.07 -26.42
CA TYR A 77 -3.58 8.45 -25.57
C TYR A 77 -3.25 9.92 -25.70
N ASN A 78 -3.28 10.65 -24.61
CA ASN A 78 -2.65 11.96 -24.45
C ASN A 78 -1.40 11.82 -23.57
N ILE A 79 -0.59 12.87 -23.46
CA ILE A 79 0.66 12.85 -22.70
C ILE A 79 0.44 12.33 -21.27
N LEU A 80 -0.58 12.80 -20.57
CA LEU A 80 -0.88 12.42 -19.20
C LEU A 80 -1.29 10.95 -19.11
N SER A 81 -2.11 10.47 -20.05
CA SER A 81 -2.53 9.06 -20.09
C SER A 81 -1.37 8.12 -20.44
N VAL A 82 -0.39 8.57 -21.24
CA VAL A 82 0.84 7.82 -21.53
C VAL A 82 1.68 7.69 -20.25
N LEU A 83 1.92 8.80 -19.52
CA LEU A 83 2.67 8.78 -18.27
C LEU A 83 2.02 7.84 -17.24
N ASN A 84 0.71 7.93 -17.05
CA ASN A 84 -0.02 7.05 -16.14
C ASN A 84 0.05 5.58 -16.58
N GLN A 85 0.01 5.31 -17.88
CA GLN A 85 0.16 3.96 -18.41
C GLN A 85 1.57 3.40 -18.17
N MET A 86 2.60 4.21 -18.34
CA MET A 86 3.98 3.81 -18.06
C MET A 86 4.17 3.46 -16.58
N ILE A 87 3.62 4.28 -15.67
CA ILE A 87 3.64 4.02 -14.23
C ILE A 87 2.89 2.72 -13.92
N ALA A 88 1.71 2.49 -14.51
CA ALA A 88 0.92 1.28 -14.30
C ALA A 88 1.66 0.03 -14.79
N ILE A 89 2.31 0.09 -15.95
CA ILE A 89 3.12 -1.02 -16.49
C ILE A 89 4.28 -1.33 -15.53
N GLN A 90 5.05 -0.33 -15.13
CA GLN A 90 6.18 -0.51 -14.21
C GLN A 90 5.71 -1.06 -12.86
N SER A 91 4.68 -0.47 -12.26
CA SER A 91 4.10 -0.93 -11.01
C SER A 91 3.63 -2.37 -11.09
N SER A 92 2.92 -2.75 -12.16
CA SER A 92 2.48 -4.13 -12.37
C SER A 92 3.65 -5.12 -12.45
N TYR A 93 4.73 -4.75 -13.13
CA TYR A 93 5.92 -5.59 -13.26
C TYR A 93 6.62 -5.80 -11.92
N ILE A 94 6.84 -4.74 -11.16
CA ILE A 94 7.49 -4.81 -9.83
C ILE A 94 6.61 -5.58 -8.85
N THR A 95 5.31 -5.32 -8.84
CA THR A 95 4.36 -5.92 -7.90
C THR A 95 4.21 -7.44 -8.08
N LYS A 96 4.48 -7.96 -9.28
CA LYS A 96 4.35 -9.39 -9.56
C LYS A 96 5.18 -10.24 -8.59
N ALA A 97 6.45 -9.90 -8.39
CA ALA A 97 7.33 -10.63 -7.47
C ALA A 97 6.87 -10.52 -6.00
N SER A 98 6.38 -9.35 -5.59
CA SER A 98 5.87 -9.13 -4.23
C SER A 98 4.59 -9.93 -3.95
N LYS A 99 3.71 -10.08 -4.94
CA LYS A 99 2.51 -10.93 -4.81
C LYS A 99 2.83 -12.39 -4.49
N GLU A 100 3.87 -12.92 -5.14
CA GLU A 100 4.30 -14.31 -4.93
C GLU A 100 4.90 -14.55 -3.54
N LYS A 101 5.43 -13.50 -2.90
CA LYS A 101 6.03 -13.55 -1.56
C LYS A 101 5.02 -13.36 -0.42
N ALA A 102 3.84 -12.81 -0.72
CA ALA A 102 2.83 -12.61 0.31
C ALA A 102 2.34 -13.95 0.86
N THR A 103 2.21 -14.07 2.19
CA THR A 103 1.66 -15.28 2.80
C THR A 103 0.20 -15.48 2.41
N ILE A 104 -0.57 -14.39 2.40
CA ILE A 104 -1.92 -14.34 1.83
C ILE A 104 -2.02 -13.10 0.94
N LEU A 105 -2.52 -13.32 -0.26
CA LEU A 105 -2.83 -12.25 -1.19
C LEU A 105 -4.35 -12.10 -1.32
N ILE A 106 -4.84 -10.90 -1.07
CA ILE A 106 -6.23 -10.49 -1.30
C ILE A 106 -6.23 -9.53 -2.49
N SER A 107 -6.86 -9.91 -3.60
CA SER A 107 -6.91 -9.12 -4.83
C SER A 107 -8.36 -8.94 -5.27
N PRO A 108 -9.02 -7.84 -4.87
CA PRO A 108 -10.35 -7.50 -5.35
C PRO A 108 -10.35 -7.22 -6.86
N ASP A 109 -11.41 -7.60 -7.55
CA ASP A 109 -11.56 -7.32 -8.99
C ASP A 109 -12.08 -5.89 -9.23
N ILE A 110 -11.16 -4.93 -9.18
CA ILE A 110 -11.45 -3.49 -9.31
C ILE A 110 -11.20 -2.93 -10.72
N LYS A 111 -11.14 -3.78 -11.75
CA LYS A 111 -10.67 -3.44 -13.11
C LYS A 111 -11.27 -2.19 -13.74
N ASN A 112 -12.50 -1.87 -13.42
CA ASN A 112 -13.25 -0.79 -14.06
C ASN A 112 -13.52 0.39 -13.12
N ILE A 113 -12.87 0.42 -11.94
CA ILE A 113 -13.09 1.47 -10.95
C ILE A 113 -11.81 2.31 -10.84
N SER A 114 -11.97 3.63 -11.07
CA SER A 114 -10.86 4.56 -10.88
C SER A 114 -10.60 4.81 -9.39
N ALA A 115 -9.33 4.95 -8.99
CA ALA A 115 -8.95 5.34 -7.63
C ALA A 115 -9.54 6.69 -7.19
N THR A 116 -9.92 7.54 -8.14
CA THR A 116 -10.54 8.86 -7.91
C THR A 116 -12.08 8.82 -7.91
N ASP A 117 -12.70 7.67 -8.20
CA ASP A 117 -14.17 7.54 -8.24
C ASP A 117 -14.72 7.25 -6.85
N THR A 118 -14.99 8.30 -6.09
CA THR A 118 -15.56 8.21 -4.74
C THR A 118 -17.01 7.71 -4.71
N THR A 119 -17.70 7.70 -5.86
CA THR A 119 -19.11 7.24 -5.95
C THR A 119 -19.21 5.72 -5.83
N LYS A 120 -18.14 4.99 -6.12
CA LYS A 120 -18.05 3.53 -6.12
C LYS A 120 -17.59 2.92 -4.79
N ARG A 121 -17.61 3.69 -3.71
CA ARG A 121 -17.11 3.23 -2.40
C ARG A 121 -17.80 1.94 -1.91
N LYS A 122 -19.13 1.82 -2.07
CA LYS A 122 -19.85 0.62 -1.63
C LYS A 122 -19.46 -0.60 -2.45
N ASP A 123 -19.36 -0.44 -3.76
CA ASP A 123 -18.96 -1.51 -4.68
C ASP A 123 -17.55 -2.00 -4.34
N LEU A 124 -16.62 -1.07 -4.03
CA LEU A 124 -15.25 -1.41 -3.65
C LEU A 124 -15.18 -2.19 -2.32
N ILE A 125 -15.99 -1.84 -1.34
CA ILE A 125 -16.07 -2.58 -0.06
C ILE A 125 -16.55 -4.01 -0.33
N GLU A 126 -17.63 -4.19 -1.10
CA GLU A 126 -18.17 -5.49 -1.44
C GLU A 126 -17.17 -6.37 -2.19
N LEU A 127 -16.46 -5.80 -3.18
CA LEU A 127 -15.39 -6.50 -3.90
C LEU A 127 -14.26 -6.94 -2.96
N GLY A 128 -13.90 -6.10 -1.99
CA GLY A 128 -12.92 -6.43 -0.95
C GLY A 128 -13.38 -7.57 -0.05
N GLU A 129 -14.63 -7.58 0.36
CA GLU A 129 -15.25 -8.64 1.17
C GLU A 129 -15.26 -9.97 0.41
N VAL A 130 -15.69 -9.98 -0.86
CA VAL A 130 -15.70 -11.16 -1.72
C VAL A 130 -14.30 -11.72 -1.89
N ALA A 131 -13.31 -10.87 -2.19
CA ALA A 131 -11.91 -11.29 -2.32
C ALA A 131 -11.36 -11.89 -1.01
N THR A 132 -11.68 -11.27 0.13
CA THR A 132 -11.25 -11.76 1.44
C THR A 132 -11.91 -13.09 1.77
N GLN A 133 -13.20 -13.24 1.49
CA GLN A 133 -13.93 -14.49 1.72
C GLN A 133 -13.32 -15.67 0.95
N SER A 134 -12.78 -15.44 -0.24
CA SER A 134 -12.06 -16.47 -1.01
C SER A 134 -10.82 -16.99 -0.29
N GLN A 135 -10.21 -16.22 0.61
CA GLN A 135 -9.01 -16.55 1.38
C GLN A 135 -9.33 -16.96 2.83
N ILE A 136 -10.61 -17.01 3.23
CA ILE A 136 -11.01 -17.20 4.64
C ILE A 136 -10.49 -18.51 5.23
N ALA A 137 -10.40 -19.58 4.43
CA ALA A 137 -9.87 -20.86 4.87
C ALA A 137 -8.41 -20.72 5.30
N LYS A 138 -7.57 -20.11 4.46
CA LYS A 138 -6.16 -19.84 4.78
C LYS A 138 -6.01 -18.91 5.98
N LEU A 139 -6.84 -17.87 6.07
CA LEU A 139 -6.83 -16.95 7.21
C LEU A 139 -7.14 -17.65 8.53
N ARG A 140 -7.99 -18.69 8.51
CA ARG A 140 -8.35 -19.47 9.71
C ARG A 140 -7.28 -20.50 10.12
N GLU A 141 -6.40 -20.88 9.21
CA GLU A 141 -5.29 -21.82 9.48
C GLU A 141 -4.15 -21.16 10.27
N PHE A 142 -4.08 -19.82 10.30
CA PHE A 142 -3.06 -19.15 11.09
C PHE A 142 -3.19 -19.53 12.57
N PRO A 143 -2.08 -19.96 13.19
CA PRO A 143 -2.11 -20.46 14.54
C PRO A 143 -2.62 -19.40 15.50
N LYS A 144 -3.64 -19.72 16.27
CA LYS A 144 -4.15 -18.92 17.38
C LYS A 144 -3.09 -18.64 18.46
N ASN A 145 -1.91 -19.21 18.32
CA ASN A 145 -0.80 -19.23 19.29
C ASN A 145 0.33 -18.24 18.98
N SER A 146 0.09 -17.18 18.19
CA SER A 146 1.12 -16.14 18.03
C SER A 146 1.37 -15.31 19.31
N SER A 147 0.65 -15.61 20.40
CA SER A 147 0.79 -14.89 21.68
C SER A 147 2.06 -15.22 22.48
N ASN A 148 2.87 -16.20 22.09
CA ASN A 148 4.04 -16.63 22.86
C ASN A 148 5.41 -16.25 22.30
N ASN A 149 5.50 -15.66 21.12
CA ASN A 149 6.74 -15.02 20.74
C ASN A 149 6.81 -13.66 21.47
N LYS A 150 7.57 -13.63 22.56
CA LYS A 150 8.00 -12.39 23.18
C LYS A 150 8.58 -11.53 22.06
N ARG A 151 7.80 -10.55 21.54
CA ARG A 151 8.36 -9.49 20.73
C ARG A 151 9.59 -9.02 21.48
N THR A 152 10.75 -9.21 20.89
CA THR A 152 11.98 -8.60 21.41
C THR A 152 11.61 -7.14 21.53
N LYS A 153 11.53 -6.63 22.78
CA LYS A 153 11.23 -5.22 22.99
C LYS A 153 12.36 -4.50 22.30
N VAL A 154 12.08 -3.94 21.10
CA VAL A 154 12.92 -2.91 20.54
C VAL A 154 13.03 -1.90 21.68
N GLN A 155 14.24 -1.69 22.19
CA GLN A 155 14.48 -0.71 23.25
C GLN A 155 13.91 0.59 22.72
N LYS A 156 12.83 1.05 23.33
CA LYS A 156 12.24 2.34 23.07
C LYS A 156 13.26 3.37 23.53
N GLU A 157 14.03 3.91 22.60
CA GLU A 157 14.55 5.25 22.82
C GLU A 157 13.32 6.13 23.03
N LYS A 158 13.37 6.96 24.07
CA LYS A 158 12.29 7.91 24.40
C LYS A 158 12.25 8.99 23.31
N GLU A 159 11.61 8.67 22.21
CA GLU A 159 11.15 9.68 21.24
C GLU A 159 9.64 9.84 21.43
N ASP A 160 9.14 11.06 21.33
CA ASP A 160 7.73 11.40 21.49
C ASP A 160 6.91 10.72 20.37
N TYR A 161 6.34 9.58 20.69
CA TYR A 161 5.43 8.85 19.79
C TYR A 161 3.99 9.27 20.07
N PHE A 162 3.25 9.62 19.04
CA PHE A 162 1.80 9.62 19.15
C PHE A 162 1.32 8.17 19.17
N VAL A 163 0.77 7.76 20.31
CA VAL A 163 0.10 6.46 20.41
C VAL A 163 -1.34 6.67 20.00
N ILE A 164 -1.71 6.15 18.83
CA ILE A 164 -3.11 6.11 18.41
C ILE A 164 -3.78 5.01 19.23
N ASN A 165 -4.46 5.38 20.30
CA ASN A 165 -5.16 4.45 21.18
C ASN A 165 -6.53 4.04 20.63
N LYS A 166 -7.13 4.85 19.75
CA LYS A 166 -8.44 4.63 19.19
C LYS A 166 -8.59 5.36 17.86
N ILE A 167 -9.15 4.69 16.88
CA ILE A 167 -9.63 5.30 15.64
C ILE A 167 -11.15 5.19 15.67
N GLU A 168 -11.85 6.31 15.72
CA GLU A 168 -13.29 6.36 15.57
C GLU A 168 -13.62 6.75 14.12
N TYR A 169 -14.44 5.95 13.49
CA TYR A 169 -14.99 6.25 12.16
C TYR A 169 -16.41 6.81 12.36
N ASP A 170 -16.63 8.06 11.93
CA ASP A 170 -17.98 8.67 11.87
C ASP A 170 -18.50 8.54 10.43
N PRO A 171 -19.49 7.68 10.17
CA PRO A 171 -20.06 7.45 8.85
C PRO A 171 -21.15 8.50 8.51
N LYS A 172 -20.81 9.80 8.50
CA LYS A 172 -21.73 10.81 7.95
C LYS A 172 -21.70 10.85 6.45
#